data_5b876bb46dfa6db64b35502a499c8ec0
#
_entry.id   5b876bb46dfa6db64b35502a499c8ec0
#
_cell.length_a   1.000
_cell.length_b   1.000
_cell.length_c   1.000
_cell.angle_alpha   90.00
_cell.angle_beta   90.00
_cell.angle_gamma   90.00
#
_symmetry.space_group_name_H-M   'P 1'
#
loop_
_entity.id
_entity.type
_entity.pdbx_description
1 polymer ?
#
loop_
_entity_poly.entity_id
_entity_poly.type
_entity_poly.pdbx_seq_one_letter_code
_entity_poly.pdbx_strand_id
1 'polypeptide(L)'
;MTVLEADDLLFDAGDVRRLFQLSGVNVTDSEIDGILKESVGYPLGVAITARCMSPGKPWTPELVARVFHEVFLYFETAIYRRFDLPMRRFLLELAPFESFDLEMARMVSGDPRAGERLDWLLRYTTMLRYDDCQRFHFWSGFRAFLLWEMEREYTEEKRKALFSRGGLYYELKEDYAHALECYTSG
;
A
#
# COMPACT_ATOMS: atom_id res chain seq x y z
N MET A 1 -18.14 -15.09 19.39
CA MET A 1 -18.32 -14.00 18.41
C MET A 1 -17.10 -14.05 17.53
N THR A 2 -17.23 -14.49 16.28
CA THR A 2 -16.09 -14.58 15.35
C THR A 2 -15.82 -13.15 14.88
N VAL A 3 -14.63 -12.66 15.14
CA VAL A 3 -14.16 -11.37 14.60
C VAL A 3 -13.59 -11.69 13.22
N LEU A 4 -14.09 -11.01 12.18
CA LEU A 4 -13.51 -11.08 10.85
C LEU A 4 -12.27 -10.19 10.81
N GLU A 5 -11.14 -10.76 10.46
CA GLU A 5 -9.90 -10.02 10.22
C GLU A 5 -9.80 -9.58 8.75
N ALA A 6 -8.92 -8.62 8.45
CA ALA A 6 -8.78 -8.11 7.07
C ALA A 6 -8.35 -9.22 6.09
N ASP A 7 -7.55 -10.17 6.55
CA ASP A 7 -7.07 -11.32 5.75
C ASP A 7 -8.20 -12.30 5.42
N ASP A 8 -9.26 -12.39 6.25
CA ASP A 8 -10.45 -13.19 5.97
C ASP A 8 -11.29 -12.64 4.81
N LEU A 9 -11.03 -11.41 4.40
CA LEU A 9 -11.72 -10.72 3.31
C LEU A 9 -10.94 -10.77 1.99
N LEU A 10 -9.75 -11.33 1.97
CA LEU A 10 -8.97 -11.46 0.74
C LEU A 10 -9.59 -12.52 -0.17
N PHE A 11 -9.65 -12.20 -1.45
CA PHE A 11 -10.14 -13.12 -2.49
C PHE A 11 -9.11 -14.20 -2.76
N ASP A 12 -9.58 -15.42 -2.83
CA ASP A 12 -8.82 -16.56 -3.36
C ASP A 12 -9.04 -16.73 -4.88
N ALA A 13 -8.40 -17.75 -5.46
CA ALA A 13 -8.52 -18.05 -6.89
C ALA A 13 -9.98 -18.39 -7.31
N GLY A 14 -10.75 -19.00 -6.41
CA GLY A 14 -12.16 -19.31 -6.63
C GLY A 14 -13.02 -18.05 -6.67
N ASP A 15 -12.78 -17.12 -5.75
CA ASP A 15 -13.48 -15.85 -5.67
C ASP A 15 -13.19 -14.97 -6.88
N VAL A 16 -11.91 -14.90 -7.30
CA VAL A 16 -11.51 -14.18 -8.52
C VAL A 16 -12.24 -14.76 -9.72
N ARG A 17 -12.19 -16.09 -9.91
CA ARG A 17 -12.88 -16.74 -11.03
C ARG A 17 -14.36 -16.42 -11.04
N ARG A 18 -15.03 -16.50 -9.89
CA ARG A 18 -16.46 -16.24 -9.75
C ARG A 18 -16.80 -14.78 -10.08
N LEU A 19 -16.02 -13.83 -9.61
CA LEU A 19 -16.22 -12.42 -9.92
C LEU A 19 -16.09 -12.13 -11.41
N PHE A 20 -15.09 -12.71 -12.07
CA PHE A 20 -14.86 -12.52 -13.49
C PHE A 20 -15.98 -13.17 -14.34
N GLN A 21 -16.45 -14.36 -13.97
CA GLN A 21 -17.61 -14.98 -14.60
C GLN A 21 -18.87 -14.10 -14.50
N LEU A 22 -19.13 -13.52 -13.33
CA LEU A 22 -20.24 -12.58 -13.12
C LEU A 22 -20.09 -11.31 -13.97
N SER A 23 -18.85 -10.91 -14.26
CA SER A 23 -18.53 -9.77 -15.13
C SER A 23 -18.53 -10.13 -16.64
N GLY A 24 -18.84 -11.38 -16.99
CA GLY A 24 -18.85 -11.85 -18.39
C GLY A 24 -17.46 -12.04 -19.00
N VAL A 25 -16.43 -12.11 -18.19
CA VAL A 25 -15.03 -12.28 -18.63
C VAL A 25 -14.54 -13.67 -18.19
N ASN A 26 -14.04 -14.44 -19.15
CA ASN A 26 -13.38 -15.71 -18.85
C ASN A 26 -11.87 -15.45 -18.64
N VAL A 27 -11.35 -15.97 -17.54
CA VAL A 27 -9.94 -15.87 -17.18
C VAL A 27 -9.33 -17.27 -17.05
N THR A 28 -8.11 -17.42 -17.52
CA THR A 28 -7.31 -18.64 -17.37
C THR A 28 -6.70 -18.70 -15.97
N ASP A 29 -6.23 -19.88 -15.56
CA ASP A 29 -5.57 -20.05 -14.27
C ASP A 29 -4.31 -19.16 -14.15
N SER A 30 -3.53 -19.04 -15.22
CA SER A 30 -2.36 -18.16 -15.27
C SER A 30 -2.71 -16.67 -15.11
N GLU A 31 -3.85 -16.24 -15.67
CA GLU A 31 -4.33 -14.87 -15.48
C GLU A 31 -4.83 -14.64 -14.05
N ILE A 32 -5.50 -15.63 -13.44
CA ILE A 32 -5.90 -15.58 -12.02
C ILE A 32 -4.68 -15.43 -11.11
N ASP A 33 -3.64 -16.21 -11.35
CA ASP A 33 -2.38 -16.12 -10.59
C ASP A 33 -1.74 -14.73 -10.73
N GLY A 34 -1.73 -14.17 -11.95
CA GLY A 34 -1.26 -12.82 -12.20
C GLY A 34 -2.09 -11.75 -11.47
N ILE A 35 -3.42 -11.86 -11.53
CA ILE A 35 -4.34 -10.95 -10.84
C ILE A 35 -4.13 -11.00 -9.33
N LEU A 36 -4.03 -12.20 -8.75
CA LEU A 36 -3.81 -12.37 -7.32
C LEU A 36 -2.46 -11.83 -6.88
N LYS A 37 -1.41 -12.07 -7.68
CA LYS A 37 -0.08 -11.52 -7.42
C LYS A 37 -0.08 -9.99 -7.35
N GLU A 38 -0.71 -9.34 -8.31
CA GLU A 38 -0.75 -7.87 -8.38
C GLU A 38 -1.72 -7.24 -7.37
N SER A 39 -2.89 -7.87 -7.15
CA SER A 39 -3.91 -7.37 -6.20
C SER A 39 -3.69 -7.82 -4.76
N VAL A 40 -2.80 -8.79 -4.52
CA VAL A 40 -2.64 -9.49 -3.23
C VAL A 40 -3.98 -10.04 -2.69
N GLY A 41 -4.90 -10.40 -3.61
CA GLY A 41 -6.26 -10.84 -3.28
C GLY A 41 -7.20 -9.75 -2.78
N TYR A 42 -6.78 -8.47 -2.80
CA TYR A 42 -7.62 -7.40 -2.25
C TYR A 42 -8.85 -7.15 -3.15
N PRO A 43 -10.08 -7.24 -2.60
CA PRO A 43 -11.33 -7.24 -3.38
C PRO A 43 -11.46 -6.04 -4.32
N LEU A 44 -11.05 -4.85 -3.88
CA LEU A 44 -11.10 -3.65 -4.70
C LEU A 44 -10.18 -3.76 -5.93
N GLY A 45 -8.94 -4.23 -5.76
CA GLY A 45 -8.00 -4.42 -6.85
C GLY A 45 -8.53 -5.43 -7.87
N VAL A 46 -9.07 -6.56 -7.40
CA VAL A 46 -9.69 -7.59 -8.24
C VAL A 46 -10.90 -7.03 -8.99
N ALA A 47 -11.78 -6.28 -8.32
CA ALA A 47 -12.98 -5.69 -8.92
C ALA A 47 -12.65 -4.64 -10.00
N ILE A 48 -11.64 -3.79 -9.76
CA ILE A 48 -11.18 -2.83 -10.76
C ILE A 48 -10.56 -3.55 -11.95
N THR A 49 -9.78 -4.60 -11.71
CA THR A 49 -9.23 -5.45 -12.77
C THR A 49 -10.35 -6.04 -13.64
N ALA A 50 -11.38 -6.61 -13.03
CA ALA A 50 -12.53 -7.15 -13.77
C ALA A 50 -13.24 -6.09 -14.63
N ARG A 51 -13.33 -4.85 -14.15
CA ARG A 51 -13.90 -3.72 -14.93
C ARG A 51 -13.01 -3.28 -16.10
N CYS A 52 -11.69 -3.37 -15.95
CA CYS A 52 -10.74 -2.97 -16.98
C CYS A 52 -10.55 -4.04 -18.06
N MET A 53 -10.79 -5.30 -17.73
CA MET A 53 -10.73 -6.40 -18.69
C MET A 53 -11.98 -6.41 -19.58
N SER A 54 -11.78 -6.80 -20.83
CA SER A 54 -12.85 -7.00 -21.81
C SER A 54 -12.86 -8.47 -22.25
N PRO A 55 -14.02 -9.06 -22.58
CA PRO A 55 -14.10 -10.42 -23.07
C PRO A 55 -13.14 -10.65 -24.26
N GLY A 56 -12.35 -11.71 -24.18
CA GLY A 56 -11.42 -12.11 -25.24
C GLY A 56 -10.13 -11.29 -25.37
N LYS A 57 -9.88 -10.37 -24.43
CA LYS A 57 -8.58 -9.66 -24.37
C LYS A 57 -7.69 -10.26 -23.28
N PRO A 58 -6.45 -10.65 -23.60
CA PRO A 58 -5.54 -11.21 -22.63
C PRO A 58 -5.08 -10.17 -21.61
N TRP A 59 -4.56 -10.64 -20.49
CA TRP A 59 -3.85 -9.84 -19.51
C TRP A 59 -2.56 -9.27 -20.14
N THR A 60 -2.47 -7.95 -20.27
CA THR A 60 -1.32 -7.26 -20.89
C THR A 60 -0.73 -6.21 -19.94
N PRO A 61 0.54 -5.81 -20.12
CA PRO A 61 1.15 -4.73 -19.33
C PRO A 61 0.35 -3.42 -19.38
N GLU A 62 -0.25 -3.09 -20.53
CA GLU A 62 -1.08 -1.88 -20.69
C GLU A 62 -2.37 -1.98 -19.87
N LEU A 63 -2.95 -3.18 -19.78
CA LEU A 63 -4.12 -3.43 -18.94
C LEU A 63 -3.75 -3.28 -17.48
N VAL A 64 -2.62 -3.86 -17.04
CA VAL A 64 -2.09 -3.71 -15.66
C VAL A 64 -1.91 -2.23 -15.33
N ALA A 65 -1.23 -1.46 -16.18
CA ALA A 65 -1.03 -0.02 -15.97
C ALA A 65 -2.36 0.74 -15.83
N ARG A 66 -3.36 0.40 -16.64
CA ARG A 66 -4.69 1.00 -16.54
C ARG A 66 -5.40 0.63 -15.24
N VAL A 67 -5.30 -0.62 -14.79
CA VAL A 67 -5.85 -1.05 -13.49
C VAL A 67 -5.21 -0.25 -12.35
N PHE A 68 -3.88 -0.14 -12.32
CA PHE A 68 -3.19 0.66 -11.31
C PHE A 68 -3.62 2.12 -11.34
N HIS A 69 -3.76 2.71 -12.52
CA HIS A 69 -4.24 4.08 -12.65
C HIS A 69 -5.65 4.26 -12.05
N GLU A 70 -6.59 3.38 -12.35
CA GLU A 70 -7.96 3.42 -11.80
C GLU A 70 -7.96 3.20 -10.28
N VAL A 71 -7.14 2.26 -9.77
CA VAL A 71 -6.97 2.03 -8.33
C VAL A 71 -6.41 3.29 -7.64
N PHE A 72 -5.42 3.94 -8.23
CA PHE A 72 -4.81 5.14 -7.67
C PHE A 72 -5.77 6.34 -7.69
N LEU A 73 -6.54 6.51 -8.74
CA LEU A 73 -7.61 7.53 -8.77
C LEU A 73 -8.66 7.30 -7.69
N TYR A 74 -9.02 6.04 -7.43
CA TYR A 74 -9.90 5.70 -6.33
C TYR A 74 -9.29 6.04 -4.98
N PHE A 75 -8.03 5.65 -4.71
CA PHE A 75 -7.36 6.00 -3.47
C PHE A 75 -7.24 7.51 -3.28
N GLU A 76 -6.86 8.23 -4.32
CA GLU A 76 -6.75 9.68 -4.27
C GLU A 76 -8.09 10.32 -3.89
N THR A 77 -9.16 9.99 -4.60
CA THR A 77 -10.45 10.69 -4.47
C THR A 77 -11.30 10.19 -3.29
N ALA A 78 -11.36 8.87 -3.07
CA ALA A 78 -12.24 8.27 -2.07
C ALA A 78 -11.63 8.24 -0.68
N ILE A 79 -10.30 8.24 -0.56
CA ILE A 79 -9.59 8.03 0.70
C ILE A 79 -8.64 9.18 1.00
N TYR A 80 -7.60 9.37 0.19
CA TYR A 80 -6.47 10.24 0.50
C TYR A 80 -6.88 11.72 0.63
N ARG A 81 -7.73 12.22 -0.26
CA ARG A 81 -8.23 13.60 -0.20
C ARG A 81 -9.13 13.90 1.00
N ARG A 82 -9.62 12.88 1.69
CA ARG A 82 -10.42 13.05 2.92
C ARG A 82 -9.56 13.27 4.16
N PHE A 83 -8.29 12.91 4.12
CA PHE A 83 -7.36 13.20 5.20
C PHE A 83 -6.99 14.68 5.21
N ASP A 84 -6.74 15.20 6.40
CA ASP A 84 -6.13 16.52 6.57
C ASP A 84 -4.67 16.54 6.07
N LEU A 85 -4.15 17.72 5.82
CA LEU A 85 -2.77 17.87 5.31
C LEU A 85 -1.72 17.23 6.23
N PRO A 86 -1.80 17.35 7.58
CA PRO A 86 -0.88 16.66 8.47
C PRO A 86 -0.92 15.14 8.36
N MET A 87 -2.11 14.53 8.19
CA MET A 87 -2.24 13.08 8.00
C MET A 87 -1.67 12.65 6.64
N ARG A 88 -1.97 13.40 5.56
CA ARG A 88 -1.40 13.10 4.23
C ARG A 88 0.12 13.13 4.26
N ARG A 89 0.69 14.16 4.87
CA ARG A 89 2.13 14.28 5.05
C ARG A 89 2.70 13.10 5.82
N PHE A 90 2.10 12.71 6.94
CA PHE A 90 2.49 11.57 7.77
C PHE A 90 2.51 10.27 6.96
N LEU A 91 1.47 10.02 6.15
CA LEU A 91 1.38 8.84 5.29
C LEU A 91 2.49 8.81 4.23
N LEU A 92 2.74 9.94 3.54
CA LEU A 92 3.79 10.03 2.52
C LEU A 92 5.18 9.84 3.11
N GLU A 93 5.44 10.36 4.30
CA GLU A 93 6.75 10.27 4.95
C GLU A 93 7.08 8.84 5.41
N LEU A 94 6.07 8.01 5.67
CA LEU A 94 6.25 6.60 6.05
C LEU A 94 6.20 5.63 4.86
N ALA A 95 5.66 6.03 3.72
CA ALA A 95 5.50 5.18 2.55
C ALA A 95 6.80 4.51 2.03
N PRO A 96 7.99 5.15 2.07
CA PRO A 96 9.24 4.52 1.64
C PRO A 96 9.58 3.24 2.39
N PHE A 97 9.17 3.13 3.64
CA PHE A 97 9.53 2.02 4.52
C PHE A 97 8.51 0.88 4.40
N GLU A 98 8.99 -0.34 4.18
CA GLU A 98 8.13 -1.52 4.03
C GLU A 98 7.40 -1.84 5.33
N SER A 99 8.11 -1.69 6.45
CA SER A 99 7.55 -1.81 7.78
C SER A 99 8.22 -0.82 8.73
N PHE A 100 7.50 -0.40 9.75
CA PHE A 100 8.00 0.56 10.73
C PHE A 100 7.33 0.33 12.09
N ASP A 101 7.99 0.72 13.15
CA ASP A 101 7.40 0.81 14.50
C ASP A 101 7.04 2.26 14.85
N LEU A 102 6.48 2.47 16.04
CA LEU A 102 6.08 3.80 16.51
C LEU A 102 7.29 4.75 16.66
N GLU A 103 8.45 4.23 17.05
CA GLU A 103 9.65 5.04 17.23
C GLU A 103 10.17 5.54 15.88
N MET A 104 10.24 4.66 14.89
CA MET A 104 10.57 5.01 13.51
C MET A 104 9.58 6.02 12.93
N ALA A 105 8.28 5.79 13.14
CA ALA A 105 7.24 6.70 12.66
C ALA A 105 7.41 8.12 13.22
N ARG A 106 7.73 8.25 14.52
CA ARG A 106 8.03 9.54 15.17
C ARG A 106 9.29 10.19 14.61
N MET A 107 10.36 9.42 14.46
CA MET A 107 11.66 9.94 13.99
C MET A 107 11.59 10.41 12.54
N VAL A 108 10.97 9.61 11.68
CA VAL A 108 10.89 9.91 10.23
C VAL A 108 9.94 11.06 9.96
N SER A 109 8.74 11.05 10.54
CA SER A 109 7.74 12.10 10.28
C SER A 109 7.96 13.37 11.11
N GLY A 110 8.65 13.26 12.26
CA GLY A 110 8.76 14.35 13.22
C GLY A 110 7.41 14.73 13.85
N ASP A 111 6.37 13.87 13.70
CA ASP A 111 5.05 14.16 14.25
C ASP A 111 4.92 13.63 15.69
N PRO A 112 4.75 14.51 16.70
CA PRO A 112 4.60 14.09 18.10
C PRO A 112 3.32 13.25 18.31
N ARG A 113 2.32 13.37 17.43
CA ARG A 113 1.06 12.61 17.47
C ARG A 113 1.08 11.36 16.60
N ALA A 114 2.26 10.86 16.21
CA ALA A 114 2.37 9.65 15.38
C ALA A 114 1.57 8.47 15.94
N GLY A 115 1.61 8.23 17.26
CA GLY A 115 0.84 7.16 17.90
C GLY A 115 -0.67 7.32 17.73
N GLU A 116 -1.21 8.52 17.93
CA GLU A 116 -2.64 8.80 17.74
C GLU A 116 -3.08 8.58 16.29
N ARG A 117 -2.21 8.95 15.31
CA ARG A 117 -2.48 8.74 13.89
C ARG A 117 -2.47 7.27 13.50
N LEU A 118 -1.50 6.50 14.00
CA LEU A 118 -1.43 5.06 13.76
C LEU A 118 -2.62 4.33 14.38
N ASP A 119 -2.98 4.67 15.63
CA ASP A 119 -4.17 4.13 16.29
C ASP A 119 -5.45 4.44 15.51
N TRP A 120 -5.56 5.66 15.00
CA TRP A 120 -6.71 6.06 14.20
C TRP A 120 -6.77 5.26 12.89
N LEU A 121 -5.64 5.13 12.18
CA LEU A 121 -5.56 4.36 10.94
C LEU A 121 -5.95 2.90 11.14
N LEU A 122 -5.46 2.25 12.20
CA LEU A 122 -5.81 0.87 12.53
C LEU A 122 -7.30 0.68 12.84
N ARG A 123 -7.92 1.64 13.53
CA ARG A 123 -9.33 1.54 13.94
C ARG A 123 -10.32 1.85 12.83
N TYR A 124 -9.99 2.77 11.95
CA TYR A 124 -10.95 3.35 11.01
C TYR A 124 -10.64 3.08 9.55
N THR A 125 -9.53 2.38 9.27
CA THR A 125 -9.15 2.00 7.90
C THR A 125 -8.62 0.58 7.85
N THR A 126 -8.61 0.00 6.65
CA THR A 126 -7.94 -1.28 6.36
C THR A 126 -6.59 -1.06 5.67
N MET A 127 -6.09 0.18 5.62
CA MET A 127 -4.89 0.55 4.87
C MET A 127 -3.60 0.28 5.65
N LEU A 128 -3.71 0.08 6.96
CA LEU A 128 -2.61 -0.20 7.87
C LEU A 128 -2.91 -1.48 8.65
N ARG A 129 -1.92 -2.34 8.80
CA ARG A 129 -1.96 -3.52 9.67
C ARG A 129 -0.82 -3.47 10.68
N TYR A 130 -1.00 -4.18 11.77
CA TYR A 130 0.00 -4.34 12.81
C TYR A 130 0.27 -5.84 12.99
N ASP A 131 1.53 -6.25 12.93
CA ASP A 131 1.92 -7.65 12.99
C ASP A 131 2.37 -8.09 14.39
N ASP A 132 2.60 -9.39 14.56
CA ASP A 132 3.06 -9.98 15.82
C ASP A 132 4.49 -9.52 16.21
N CYS A 133 5.26 -9.00 15.27
CA CYS A 133 6.58 -8.41 15.50
C CYS A 133 6.51 -6.95 15.95
N GLN A 134 5.34 -6.45 16.28
CA GLN A 134 5.09 -5.06 16.70
C GLN A 134 5.45 -4.02 15.62
N ARG A 135 5.25 -4.38 14.34
CA ARG A 135 5.51 -3.50 13.21
C ARG A 135 4.23 -3.16 12.46
N PHE A 136 4.18 -1.95 11.97
CA PHE A 136 3.12 -1.46 11.10
C PHE A 136 3.51 -1.67 9.65
N HIS A 137 2.53 -2.04 8.85
CA HIS A 137 2.66 -2.21 7.40
C HIS A 137 1.49 -1.54 6.71
N PHE A 138 1.78 -0.75 5.71
CA PHE A 138 0.72 -0.36 4.79
C PHE A 138 0.33 -1.54 3.92
N TRP A 139 -0.96 -1.64 3.60
CA TRP A 139 -1.36 -2.55 2.53
C TRP A 139 -0.61 -2.19 1.23
N SER A 140 -0.11 -3.20 0.51
CA SER A 140 0.83 -3.03 -0.61
C SER A 140 0.30 -2.10 -1.72
N GLY A 141 -0.96 -2.23 -2.10
CA GLY A 141 -1.59 -1.36 -3.10
C GLY A 141 -1.70 0.10 -2.64
N PHE A 142 -2.02 0.32 -1.37
CA PHE A 142 -2.08 1.66 -0.81
C PHE A 142 -0.67 2.27 -0.66
N ARG A 143 0.32 1.46 -0.25
CA ARG A 143 1.71 1.88 -0.21
C ARG A 143 2.22 2.29 -1.60
N ALA A 144 1.93 1.51 -2.63
CA ALA A 144 2.30 1.85 -4.01
C ALA A 144 1.67 3.19 -4.46
N PHE A 145 0.41 3.43 -4.10
CA PHE A 145 -0.25 4.72 -4.33
C PHE A 145 0.46 5.87 -3.58
N LEU A 146 0.80 5.68 -2.30
CA LEU A 146 1.51 6.71 -1.51
C LEU A 146 2.89 7.02 -2.08
N LEU A 147 3.63 6.02 -2.56
CA LEU A 147 4.92 6.21 -3.22
C LEU A 147 4.76 7.02 -4.51
N TRP A 148 3.74 6.72 -5.32
CA TRP A 148 3.43 7.48 -6.52
C TRP A 148 3.06 8.95 -6.22
N GLU A 149 2.25 9.20 -5.18
CA GLU A 149 1.95 10.57 -4.71
C GLU A 149 3.19 11.27 -4.16
N MET A 150 4.05 10.57 -3.43
CA MET A 150 5.29 11.13 -2.90
C MET A 150 6.23 11.60 -4.03
N GLU A 151 6.34 10.85 -5.12
CA GLU A 151 7.13 11.24 -6.28
C GLU A 151 6.60 12.53 -6.94
N ARG A 152 5.28 12.75 -6.89
CA ARG A 152 4.63 13.95 -7.44
C ARG A 152 4.74 15.17 -6.52
N GLU A 153 4.67 14.96 -5.20
CA GLU A 153 4.61 16.05 -4.21
C GLU A 153 5.96 16.44 -3.63
N TYR A 154 6.94 15.51 -3.61
CA TYR A 154 8.22 15.70 -2.93
C TYR A 154 9.37 15.88 -3.92
N THR A 155 10.22 16.89 -3.62
CA THR A 155 11.49 17.05 -4.33
C THR A 155 12.45 15.91 -3.96
N GLU A 156 13.48 15.70 -4.78
CA GLU A 156 14.52 14.70 -4.53
C GLU A 156 15.21 14.95 -3.17
N GLU A 157 15.52 16.20 -2.84
CA GLU A 157 16.15 16.56 -1.56
C GLU A 157 15.27 16.18 -0.36
N LYS A 158 13.96 16.38 -0.49
CA LYS A 158 13.01 16.01 0.57
C LYS A 158 12.92 14.49 0.74
N ARG A 159 12.95 13.73 -0.35
CA ARG A 159 13.00 12.27 -0.32
C ARG A 159 14.29 11.77 0.32
N LYS A 160 15.44 12.32 -0.08
CA LYS A 160 16.74 12.02 0.54
C LYS A 160 16.76 12.27 2.03
N ALA A 161 16.17 13.38 2.48
CA ALA A 161 16.06 13.68 3.91
C ALA A 161 15.19 12.66 4.67
N LEU A 162 14.16 12.09 4.04
CA LEU A 162 13.36 11.00 4.64
C LEU A 162 14.18 9.72 4.80
N PHE A 163 14.84 9.29 3.73
CA PHE A 163 15.71 8.11 3.76
C PHE A 163 16.85 8.28 4.76
N SER A 164 17.45 9.48 4.86
CA SER A 164 18.48 9.74 5.86
C SER A 164 17.97 9.60 7.29
N ARG A 165 16.73 10.02 7.59
CA ARG A 165 16.11 9.82 8.91
C ARG A 165 15.82 8.34 9.20
N GLY A 166 15.36 7.59 8.18
CA GLY A 166 15.20 6.14 8.28
C GLY A 166 16.51 5.42 8.52
N GLY A 167 17.58 5.80 7.78
CA GLY A 167 18.93 5.28 7.99
C GLY A 167 19.43 5.51 9.41
N LEU A 168 19.27 6.73 9.93
CA LEU A 168 19.62 7.06 11.32
C LEU A 168 18.84 6.20 12.34
N TYR A 169 17.55 5.95 12.11
CA TYR A 169 16.78 5.05 12.97
C TYR A 169 17.41 3.65 13.01
N TYR A 170 17.74 3.08 11.84
CA TYR A 170 18.34 1.75 11.77
C TYR A 170 19.76 1.71 12.37
N GLU A 171 20.56 2.75 12.21
CA GLU A 171 21.87 2.87 12.89
C GLU A 171 21.72 2.83 14.42
N LEU A 172 20.75 3.55 14.98
CA LEU A 172 20.47 3.55 16.41
C LEU A 172 19.99 2.18 16.93
N LYS A 173 19.47 1.33 16.05
CA LYS A 173 19.10 -0.07 16.34
C LYS A 173 20.21 -1.06 16.03
N GLU A 174 21.39 -0.60 15.62
CA GLU A 174 22.53 -1.42 15.19
C GLU A 174 22.22 -2.30 13.96
N ASP A 175 21.18 -1.95 13.19
CA ASP A 175 20.79 -2.61 11.94
C ASP A 175 21.45 -1.88 10.74
N TYR A 176 22.73 -2.13 10.58
CA TYR A 176 23.52 -1.46 9.55
C TYR A 176 23.17 -1.85 8.12
N ALA A 177 22.55 -3.03 7.93
CA ALA A 177 22.12 -3.45 6.59
C ALA A 177 20.98 -2.55 6.08
N HIS A 178 19.92 -2.40 6.85
CA HIS A 178 18.80 -1.52 6.48
C HIS A 178 19.20 -0.04 6.52
N ALA A 179 20.12 0.35 7.40
CA ALA A 179 20.66 1.71 7.38
C ALA A 179 21.35 2.04 6.05
N LEU A 180 22.19 1.12 5.54
CA LEU A 180 22.87 1.28 4.25
C LEU A 180 21.88 1.33 3.09
N GLU A 181 20.86 0.47 3.08
CA GLU A 181 19.79 0.49 2.07
C GLU A 181 19.09 1.85 2.06
N CYS A 182 18.75 2.39 3.22
CA CYS A 182 18.15 3.72 3.31
C CYS A 182 19.07 4.80 2.71
N TYR A 183 20.33 4.83 3.06
CA TYR A 183 21.27 5.86 2.58
C TYR A 183 21.56 5.75 1.07
N THR A 184 21.45 4.56 0.50
CA THR A 184 21.68 4.34 -0.95
C THR A 184 20.43 4.54 -1.79
N SER A 185 19.23 4.52 -1.19
CA SER A 185 17.94 4.69 -1.87
C SER A 185 17.47 6.16 -1.93
N GLY A 186 18.19 7.05 -1.31
CA GLY A 186 17.83 8.48 -1.18
C GLY A 186 18.45 9.44 -2.21
#